data_e2a71fbc2f63ba29dea57656a0998f2b
#
_entry.id   e2a71fbc2f63ba29dea57656a0998f2b
#
_cell.length_a   1.000
_cell.length_b   1.000
_cell.length_c   1.000
_cell.angle_alpha   90.00
_cell.angle_beta   90.00
_cell.angle_gamma   90.00
#
_symmetry.space_group_name_H-M   'P 1'
#
loop_
_entity.id
_entity.type
_entity.pdbx_description
1 polymer ?
#
loop_
_entity_poly.entity_id
_entity_poly.type
_entity_poly.pdbx_seq_one_letter_code
_entity_poly.pdbx_strand_id
1 'polypeptide(L)'
;MIWHTFFQPFIEFGFMRRALVVCLALSLSTTMLGVFLLLRRMSLMGDALSHAILPGVAVGYLLSGMSLLAMTLGGFIAGIVVALVAGWVSRRTPLKEDASFAGFYLGSLALGVTLVSLRGSSVDLLHLLFGSILAVDSDAAFFVTGVASLTLLCIALFYRGLVSEAFDSAWLQVNARRLPALLHGLFLALLVLN
;
A
#
# COMPACT_ATOMS: atom_id res chain seq x y z
N MET A 1 -19.03 -11.40 33.30
CA MET A 1 -19.52 -10.20 32.61
C MET A 1 -18.54 -9.72 31.53
N ILE A 2 -17.26 -9.45 31.79
CA ILE A 2 -16.26 -9.01 30.80
C ILE A 2 -16.09 -10.01 29.64
N TRP A 3 -16.05 -11.31 29.92
CA TRP A 3 -15.92 -12.37 28.91
C TRP A 3 -17.04 -12.32 27.86
N HIS A 4 -18.29 -12.24 28.29
CA HIS A 4 -19.46 -12.21 27.40
C HIS A 4 -19.49 -10.92 26.55
N THR A 5 -19.04 -9.79 27.10
CA THR A 5 -19.08 -8.51 26.38
C THR A 5 -17.96 -8.37 25.35
N PHE A 6 -16.75 -8.88 25.65
CA PHE A 6 -15.58 -8.66 24.79
C PHE A 6 -15.21 -9.85 23.91
N PHE A 7 -15.35 -11.09 24.37
CA PHE A 7 -14.90 -12.28 23.65
C PHE A 7 -16.02 -13.03 22.92
N GLN A 8 -17.20 -13.06 23.47
CA GLN A 8 -18.32 -13.79 22.87
C GLN A 8 -18.66 -13.30 21.46
N PRO A 9 -18.68 -11.99 21.13
CA PRO A 9 -18.96 -11.52 19.78
C PRO A 9 -17.97 -12.06 18.72
N PHE A 10 -16.69 -12.23 19.08
CA PHE A 10 -15.69 -12.80 18.16
C PHE A 10 -15.88 -14.31 17.92
N ILE A 11 -16.54 -15.01 18.84
CA ILE A 11 -16.86 -16.44 18.69
C ILE A 11 -18.13 -16.60 17.85
N GLU A 12 -19.16 -15.78 18.09
CA GLU A 12 -20.47 -15.89 17.46
C GLU A 12 -20.49 -15.30 16.03
N PHE A 13 -19.81 -14.18 15.81
CA PHE A 13 -19.84 -13.47 14.53
C PHE A 13 -18.59 -13.73 13.66
N GLY A 14 -18.77 -14.49 12.57
CA GLY A 14 -17.67 -14.83 11.65
C GLY A 14 -17.01 -13.61 10.99
N PHE A 15 -17.75 -12.53 10.76
CA PHE A 15 -17.20 -11.29 10.20
C PHE A 15 -16.22 -10.61 11.16
N MET A 16 -16.47 -10.64 12.46
CA MET A 16 -15.56 -10.07 13.45
C MET A 16 -14.23 -10.81 13.52
N ARG A 17 -14.25 -12.15 13.39
CA ARG A 17 -13.01 -12.94 13.32
C ARG A 17 -12.21 -12.60 12.07
N ARG A 18 -12.87 -12.50 10.90
CA ARG A 18 -12.20 -12.10 9.66
C ARG A 18 -11.59 -10.72 9.78
N ALA A 19 -12.35 -9.74 10.27
CA ALA A 19 -11.84 -8.38 10.49
C ALA A 19 -10.62 -8.36 11.42
N LEU A 20 -10.66 -9.11 12.52
CA LEU A 20 -9.54 -9.22 13.47
C LEU A 20 -8.29 -9.82 12.82
N VAL A 21 -8.44 -10.91 12.07
CA VAL A 21 -7.31 -11.56 11.37
C VAL A 21 -6.70 -10.61 10.34
N VAL A 22 -7.53 -9.93 9.54
CA VAL A 22 -7.08 -8.95 8.54
C VAL A 22 -6.35 -7.79 9.21
N CYS A 23 -6.90 -7.22 10.28
CA CYS A 23 -6.26 -6.15 11.03
C CYS A 23 -4.90 -6.56 11.61
N LEU A 24 -4.79 -7.76 12.18
CA LEU A 24 -3.54 -8.29 12.71
C LEU A 24 -2.50 -8.52 11.59
N ALA A 25 -2.92 -9.11 10.48
CA ALA A 25 -2.04 -9.35 9.34
C ALA A 25 -1.50 -8.03 8.76
N LEU A 26 -2.41 -7.06 8.53
CA LEU A 26 -2.02 -5.72 8.05
C LEU A 26 -1.12 -5.00 9.05
N SER A 27 -1.46 -4.99 10.35
CA SER A 27 -0.65 -4.29 11.34
C SER A 27 0.76 -4.84 11.43
N LEU A 28 0.96 -6.15 11.31
CA LEU A 28 2.28 -6.77 11.30
C LEU A 28 3.08 -6.38 10.05
N SER A 29 2.48 -6.48 8.87
CA SER A 29 3.17 -6.17 7.61
C SER A 29 3.47 -4.67 7.47
N THR A 30 2.50 -3.81 7.77
CA THR A 30 2.66 -2.35 7.66
C THR A 30 3.61 -1.79 8.71
N THR A 31 3.66 -2.36 9.93
CA THR A 31 4.63 -1.96 10.95
C THR A 31 6.06 -2.21 10.48
N MET A 32 6.34 -3.37 9.89
CA MET A 32 7.67 -3.68 9.37
C MET A 32 8.06 -2.74 8.22
N LEU A 33 7.15 -2.46 7.27
CA LEU A 33 7.38 -1.48 6.21
C LEU A 33 7.58 -0.07 6.78
N GLY A 34 6.78 0.32 7.77
CA GLY A 34 6.86 1.63 8.44
C GLY A 34 8.21 1.87 9.11
N VAL A 35 8.81 0.85 9.75
CA VAL A 35 10.16 0.95 10.31
C VAL A 35 11.19 1.27 9.22
N PHE A 36 11.13 0.60 8.06
CA PHE A 36 12.03 0.90 6.94
C PHE A 36 11.79 2.29 6.35
N LEU A 37 10.52 2.76 6.29
CA LEU A 37 10.20 4.14 5.87
C LEU A 37 10.85 5.17 6.79
N LEU A 38 10.76 4.96 8.09
CA LEU A 38 11.40 5.84 9.09
C LEU A 38 12.93 5.85 8.95
N LEU A 39 13.56 4.69 8.80
CA LEU A 39 15.01 4.57 8.59
C LEU A 39 15.47 5.30 7.32
N ARG A 40 14.65 5.30 6.27
CA ARG A 40 14.92 6.01 5.00
C ARG A 40 14.52 7.47 5.01
N ARG A 41 13.95 7.99 6.11
CA ARG A 41 13.43 9.36 6.26
C ARG A 41 12.32 9.69 5.26
N MET A 42 11.47 8.73 4.94
CA MET A 42 10.36 8.80 3.98
C MET A 42 9.01 8.56 4.68
N SER A 43 8.79 9.23 5.81
CA SER A 43 7.63 8.99 6.68
C SER A 43 6.27 9.31 6.03
N LEU A 44 6.23 10.29 5.13
CA LEU A 44 5.00 10.70 4.43
C LEU A 44 4.65 9.79 3.24
N MET A 45 5.58 8.93 2.82
CA MET A 45 5.41 8.13 1.62
C MET A 45 4.30 7.09 1.73
N GLY A 46 4.09 6.51 2.92
CA GLY A 46 3.01 5.54 3.14
C GLY A 46 1.64 6.17 2.91
N ASP A 47 1.40 7.33 3.51
CA ASP A 47 0.16 8.08 3.31
C ASP A 47 0.00 8.57 1.86
N ALA A 48 1.05 9.10 1.27
CA ALA A 48 1.04 9.57 -0.12
C ALA A 48 0.70 8.44 -1.10
N LEU A 49 1.24 7.24 -0.91
CA LEU A 49 0.97 6.10 -1.80
C LEU A 49 -0.45 5.55 -1.64
N SER A 50 -1.02 5.53 -0.44
CA SER A 50 -2.39 5.06 -0.21
C SER A 50 -3.42 5.84 -1.04
N HIS A 51 -3.17 7.11 -1.27
CA HIS A 51 -4.02 7.97 -2.12
C HIS A 51 -3.57 8.02 -3.58
N ALA A 52 -2.29 7.81 -3.86
CA ALA A 52 -1.75 7.78 -5.23
C ALA A 52 -2.31 6.62 -6.08
N ILE A 53 -2.77 5.55 -5.45
CA ILE A 53 -3.38 4.40 -6.14
C ILE A 53 -4.81 4.66 -6.64
N LEU A 54 -5.50 5.70 -6.14
CA LEU A 54 -6.91 5.96 -6.42
C LEU A 54 -7.27 6.06 -7.91
N PRO A 55 -6.51 6.74 -8.78
CA PRO A 55 -6.85 6.78 -10.20
C PRO A 55 -6.88 5.40 -10.83
N GLY A 56 -5.95 4.52 -10.43
CA GLY A 56 -5.89 3.16 -10.93
C GLY A 56 -7.05 2.31 -10.44
N VAL A 57 -7.41 2.43 -9.16
CA VAL A 57 -8.60 1.78 -8.60
C VAL A 57 -9.86 2.27 -9.32
N ALA A 58 -9.97 3.58 -9.57
CA ALA A 58 -11.09 4.17 -10.30
C ALA A 58 -11.19 3.61 -11.72
N VAL A 59 -10.07 3.53 -12.45
CA VAL A 59 -10.04 2.94 -13.80
C VAL A 59 -10.41 1.46 -13.75
N GLY A 60 -9.88 0.68 -12.80
CA GLY A 60 -10.25 -0.72 -12.60
C GLY A 60 -11.76 -0.90 -12.38
N TYR A 61 -12.35 -0.06 -11.53
CA TYR A 61 -13.79 -0.01 -11.30
C TYR A 61 -14.59 0.35 -12.57
N LEU A 62 -14.11 1.35 -13.33
CA LEU A 62 -14.77 1.79 -14.57
C LEU A 62 -14.79 0.72 -15.66
N LEU A 63 -13.76 -0.12 -15.73
CA LEU A 63 -13.62 -1.16 -16.76
C LEU A 63 -14.36 -2.46 -16.39
N SER A 64 -14.32 -2.86 -15.13
CA SER A 64 -14.76 -4.21 -14.70
C SER A 64 -15.78 -4.19 -13.56
N GLY A 65 -16.29 -3.00 -13.17
CA GLY A 65 -17.22 -2.85 -12.04
C GLY A 65 -16.54 -3.16 -10.72
N MET A 66 -17.27 -3.72 -9.75
CA MET A 66 -16.80 -4.05 -8.39
C MET A 66 -15.91 -5.30 -8.35
N SER A 67 -15.04 -5.51 -9.34
CA SER A 67 -14.10 -6.61 -9.35
C SER A 67 -12.86 -6.30 -8.51
N LEU A 68 -12.68 -7.07 -7.41
CA LEU A 68 -11.53 -6.91 -6.50
C LEU A 68 -10.20 -6.99 -7.26
N LEU A 69 -10.05 -7.97 -8.17
CA LEU A 69 -8.81 -8.14 -8.95
C LEU A 69 -8.53 -6.95 -9.86
N ALA A 70 -9.53 -6.45 -10.58
CA ALA A 70 -9.34 -5.31 -11.50
C ALA A 70 -8.99 -4.03 -10.76
N MET A 71 -9.65 -3.77 -9.63
CA MET A 71 -9.37 -2.61 -8.78
C MET A 71 -7.97 -2.69 -8.16
N THR A 72 -7.58 -3.87 -7.66
CA THR A 72 -6.25 -4.08 -7.07
C THR A 72 -5.14 -3.95 -8.11
N LEU A 73 -5.30 -4.58 -9.29
CA LEU A 73 -4.32 -4.45 -10.38
C LEU A 73 -4.20 -3.01 -10.88
N GLY A 74 -5.33 -2.31 -11.03
CA GLY A 74 -5.34 -0.91 -11.41
C GLY A 74 -4.63 -0.03 -10.38
N GLY A 75 -4.94 -0.20 -9.10
CA GLY A 75 -4.27 0.48 -7.99
C GLY A 75 -2.78 0.20 -7.94
N PHE A 76 -2.39 -1.08 -8.06
CA PHE A 76 -0.98 -1.47 -8.05
C PHE A 76 -0.19 -0.83 -9.19
N ILE A 77 -0.73 -0.87 -10.42
CA ILE A 77 -0.09 -0.24 -11.59
C ILE A 77 0.05 1.27 -11.37
N ALA A 78 -1.01 1.96 -10.91
CA ALA A 78 -0.97 3.39 -10.64
C ALA A 78 0.05 3.74 -9.56
N GLY A 79 0.10 3.00 -8.46
CA GLY A 79 1.06 3.18 -7.38
C GLY A 79 2.50 3.02 -7.86
N ILE A 80 2.80 1.99 -8.65
CA ILE A 80 4.13 1.79 -9.25
C ILE A 80 4.49 2.95 -10.20
N VAL A 81 3.56 3.39 -11.06
CA VAL A 81 3.78 4.52 -11.96
C VAL A 81 4.12 5.78 -11.16
N VAL A 82 3.33 6.10 -10.14
CA VAL A 82 3.59 7.27 -9.27
C VAL A 82 4.94 7.13 -8.57
N ALA A 83 5.26 5.96 -8.01
CA ALA A 83 6.52 5.70 -7.36
C ALA A 83 7.73 5.91 -8.32
N LEU A 84 7.63 5.39 -9.55
CA LEU A 84 8.68 5.54 -10.56
C LEU A 84 8.84 6.98 -11.01
N VAL A 85 7.73 7.69 -11.26
CA VAL A 85 7.75 9.09 -11.73
C VAL A 85 8.26 10.00 -10.62
N ALA A 86 7.77 9.86 -9.39
CA ALA A 86 8.24 10.63 -8.24
C ALA A 86 9.74 10.41 -7.97
N GLY A 87 10.19 9.16 -7.99
CA GLY A 87 11.60 8.82 -7.85
C GLY A 87 12.47 9.29 -9.02
N TRP A 88 11.94 9.36 -10.24
CA TRP A 88 12.63 9.95 -11.39
C TRP A 88 12.77 11.47 -11.26
N VAL A 89 11.72 12.16 -10.82
CA VAL A 89 11.74 13.61 -10.59
C VAL A 89 12.71 13.96 -9.47
N SER A 90 12.71 13.26 -8.35
CA SER A 90 13.64 13.53 -7.24
C SER A 90 15.11 13.36 -7.64
N ARG A 91 15.41 12.44 -8.56
CA ARG A 91 16.78 12.27 -9.10
C ARG A 91 17.20 13.33 -10.10
N ARG A 92 16.25 14.04 -10.71
CA ARG A 92 16.52 15.08 -11.72
C ARG A 92 16.39 16.51 -11.20
N THR A 93 15.86 16.68 -10.00
CA THR A 93 15.60 17.97 -9.37
C THR A 93 16.22 18.01 -7.97
N PRO A 94 16.41 19.19 -7.37
CA PRO A 94 16.87 19.31 -5.99
C PRO A 94 15.78 18.94 -4.95
N LEU A 95 14.62 18.47 -5.40
CA LEU A 95 13.53 18.06 -4.52
C LEU A 95 13.88 16.76 -3.80
N LYS A 96 13.57 16.71 -2.51
CA LYS A 96 13.63 15.46 -1.74
C LYS A 96 12.57 14.50 -2.27
N GLU A 97 12.83 13.22 -2.17
CA GLU A 97 11.94 12.15 -2.64
C GLU A 97 10.55 12.27 -2.01
N ASP A 98 10.49 12.52 -0.71
CA ASP A 98 9.26 12.72 0.06
C ASP A 98 8.40 13.89 -0.47
N ALA A 99 9.03 15.01 -0.80
CA ALA A 99 8.34 16.17 -1.39
C ALA A 99 7.81 15.89 -2.80
N SER A 100 8.55 15.12 -3.58
CA SER A 100 8.14 14.68 -4.91
C SER A 100 6.89 13.80 -4.83
N PHE A 101 6.89 12.82 -3.92
CA PHE A 101 5.73 11.98 -3.65
C PHE A 101 4.51 12.78 -3.22
N ALA A 102 4.68 13.77 -2.33
CA ALA A 102 3.58 14.64 -1.88
C ALA A 102 2.91 15.40 -3.03
N GLY A 103 3.69 15.88 -4.01
CA GLY A 103 3.16 16.55 -5.21
C GLY A 103 2.34 15.61 -6.10
N PHE A 104 2.88 14.41 -6.38
CA PHE A 104 2.18 13.41 -7.20
C PHE A 104 0.96 12.83 -6.51
N TYR A 105 0.98 12.67 -5.19
CA TYR A 105 -0.15 12.27 -4.39
C TYR A 105 -1.35 13.21 -4.58
N LEU A 106 -1.16 14.51 -4.44
CA LEU A 106 -2.25 15.50 -4.60
C LEU A 106 -2.83 15.45 -6.01
N GLY A 107 -1.98 15.37 -7.04
CA GLY A 107 -2.42 15.22 -8.42
C GLY A 107 -3.20 13.92 -8.67
N SER A 108 -2.72 12.82 -8.14
CA SER A 108 -3.39 11.52 -8.24
C SER A 108 -4.73 11.49 -7.50
N LEU A 109 -4.79 12.05 -6.29
CA LEU A 109 -6.04 12.17 -5.53
C LEU A 109 -7.10 12.94 -6.32
N ALA A 110 -6.74 14.13 -6.83
CA ALA A 110 -7.64 14.96 -7.63
C ALA A 110 -8.12 14.22 -8.89
N LEU A 111 -7.22 13.54 -9.58
CA LEU A 111 -7.54 12.75 -10.79
C LEU A 111 -8.45 11.55 -10.45
N GLY A 112 -8.17 10.82 -9.39
CA GLY A 112 -8.99 9.69 -8.95
C GLY A 112 -10.42 10.11 -8.59
N VAL A 113 -10.55 11.18 -7.79
CA VAL A 113 -11.86 11.76 -7.43
C VAL A 113 -12.61 12.22 -8.67
N THR A 114 -11.94 12.91 -9.60
CA THR A 114 -12.56 13.37 -10.85
C THR A 114 -13.07 12.22 -11.70
N LEU A 115 -12.27 11.14 -11.87
CA LEU A 115 -12.66 9.95 -12.64
C LEU A 115 -13.90 9.27 -12.07
N VAL A 116 -13.99 9.12 -10.75
CA VAL A 116 -15.17 8.53 -10.10
C VAL A 116 -16.39 9.43 -10.27
N SER A 117 -16.22 10.77 -10.14
CA SER A 117 -17.29 11.75 -10.25
C SER A 117 -17.88 11.86 -11.67
N LEU A 118 -17.06 11.67 -12.71
CA LEU A 118 -17.52 11.78 -14.11
C LEU A 118 -18.60 10.76 -14.48
N ARG A 119 -18.66 9.62 -13.82
CA ARG A 119 -19.65 8.58 -14.14
C ARG A 119 -20.98 8.74 -13.42
N GLY A 120 -21.11 9.77 -12.56
CA GLY A 120 -22.36 10.07 -11.83
C GLY A 120 -22.84 8.86 -11.00
N SER A 121 -21.92 7.99 -10.59
CA SER A 121 -22.26 6.78 -9.87
C SER A 121 -22.70 7.15 -8.44
N SER A 122 -23.76 6.47 -7.99
CA SER A 122 -24.22 6.48 -6.60
C SER A 122 -23.23 5.77 -5.66
N VAL A 123 -22.01 5.48 -6.12
CA VAL A 123 -20.94 4.93 -5.28
C VAL A 123 -20.52 6.03 -4.34
N ASP A 124 -20.75 5.81 -3.06
CA ASP A 124 -20.31 6.72 -2.03
C ASP A 124 -18.77 6.80 -2.08
N LEU A 125 -18.26 7.96 -2.48
CA LEU A 125 -16.81 8.24 -2.54
C LEU A 125 -16.15 7.95 -1.21
N LEU A 126 -16.83 8.18 -0.09
CA LEU A 126 -16.34 7.85 1.25
C LEU A 126 -16.16 6.34 1.39
N HIS A 127 -17.09 5.54 0.87
CA HIS A 127 -17.01 4.09 0.95
C HIS A 127 -15.87 3.53 0.07
N LEU A 128 -15.61 4.15 -1.07
CA LEU A 128 -14.49 3.77 -1.94
C LEU A 128 -13.13 4.17 -1.34
N LEU A 129 -13.04 5.35 -0.69
CA LEU A 129 -11.80 5.89 -0.14
C LEU A 129 -11.41 5.23 1.19
N PHE A 130 -12.38 5.00 2.07
CA PHE A 130 -12.14 4.50 3.43
C PHE A 130 -12.52 3.03 3.61
N GLY A 131 -13.25 2.46 2.64
CA GLY A 131 -13.71 1.09 2.71
C GLY A 131 -14.64 0.83 3.91
N SER A 132 -14.90 -0.45 4.17
CA SER A 132 -15.61 -0.88 5.37
C SER A 132 -14.99 -2.16 5.90
N ILE A 133 -14.41 -2.09 7.08
CA ILE A 133 -13.80 -3.25 7.75
C ILE A 133 -14.84 -4.32 8.11
N LEU A 134 -16.11 -3.92 8.26
CA LEU A 134 -17.22 -4.83 8.57
C LEU A 134 -17.73 -5.57 7.34
N ALA A 135 -17.46 -5.06 6.14
CA ALA A 135 -17.87 -5.66 4.87
C ALA A 135 -16.82 -6.61 4.26
N VAL A 136 -15.77 -6.96 5.02
CA VAL A 136 -14.72 -7.87 4.54
C VAL A 136 -15.31 -9.27 4.37
N ASP A 137 -15.45 -9.72 3.12
CA ASP A 137 -15.81 -11.07 2.77
C ASP A 137 -14.64 -12.05 2.93
N SER A 138 -14.87 -13.33 2.70
CA SER A 138 -13.86 -14.37 2.87
C SER A 138 -12.71 -14.19 1.85
N ASP A 139 -13.04 -13.85 0.61
CA ASP A 139 -12.09 -13.76 -0.48
C ASP A 139 -11.15 -12.56 -0.28
N ALA A 140 -11.70 -11.41 0.12
CA ALA A 140 -10.91 -10.25 0.49
C ALA A 140 -10.01 -10.53 1.70
N ALA A 141 -10.51 -11.25 2.73
CA ALA A 141 -9.71 -11.61 3.89
C ALA A 141 -8.53 -12.51 3.52
N PHE A 142 -8.75 -13.53 2.68
CA PHE A 142 -7.67 -14.40 2.17
C PHE A 142 -6.67 -13.63 1.33
N PHE A 143 -7.14 -12.75 0.47
CA PHE A 143 -6.28 -11.91 -0.38
C PHE A 143 -5.37 -11.02 0.46
N VAL A 144 -5.94 -10.24 1.38
CA VAL A 144 -5.18 -9.30 2.23
C VAL A 144 -4.20 -10.04 3.14
N THR A 145 -4.62 -11.15 3.75
CA THR A 145 -3.74 -11.98 4.59
C THR A 145 -2.62 -12.61 3.76
N GLY A 146 -2.90 -13.02 2.53
CA GLY A 146 -1.92 -13.51 1.58
C GLY A 146 -0.87 -12.46 1.22
N VAL A 147 -1.31 -11.24 0.90
CA VAL A 147 -0.43 -10.09 0.63
C VAL A 147 0.45 -9.76 1.84
N ALA A 148 -0.15 -9.67 3.03
CA ALA A 148 0.59 -9.42 4.27
C ALA A 148 1.65 -10.50 4.54
N SER A 149 1.29 -11.78 4.35
CA SER A 149 2.22 -12.91 4.52
C SER A 149 3.36 -12.86 3.50
N LEU A 150 3.05 -12.56 2.23
CA LEU A 150 4.05 -12.38 1.18
C LEU A 150 5.01 -11.23 1.52
N THR A 151 4.48 -10.11 2.00
CA THR A 151 5.28 -8.96 2.41
C THR A 151 6.23 -9.32 3.54
N LEU A 152 5.75 -9.99 4.59
CA LEU A 152 6.59 -10.43 5.71
C LEU A 152 7.66 -11.43 5.25
N LEU A 153 7.31 -12.37 4.37
CA LEU A 153 8.25 -13.32 3.81
C LEU A 153 9.34 -12.63 2.99
N CYS A 154 8.96 -11.68 2.12
CA CYS A 154 9.90 -10.89 1.33
C CYS A 154 10.83 -10.06 2.23
N ILE A 155 10.29 -9.39 3.25
CA ILE A 155 11.10 -8.65 4.22
C ILE A 155 12.08 -9.59 4.93
N ALA A 156 11.62 -10.74 5.41
CA ALA A 156 12.48 -11.70 6.10
C ALA A 156 13.60 -12.23 5.19
N LEU A 157 13.29 -12.57 3.93
CA LEU A 157 14.25 -13.11 2.96
C LEU A 157 15.30 -12.05 2.57
N PHE A 158 14.87 -10.81 2.33
CA PHE A 158 15.74 -9.72 1.89
C PHE A 158 16.16 -8.78 3.03
N TYR A 159 15.93 -9.18 4.30
CA TYR A 159 16.16 -8.34 5.47
C TYR A 159 17.54 -7.69 5.49
N ARG A 160 18.59 -8.50 5.31
CA ARG A 160 19.99 -8.02 5.30
C ARG A 160 20.24 -6.97 4.20
N GLY A 161 19.70 -7.22 3.01
CA GLY A 161 19.83 -6.29 1.89
C GLY A 161 19.09 -4.99 2.13
N LEU A 162 17.84 -5.06 2.62
CA LEU A 162 17.01 -3.91 2.93
C LEU A 162 17.62 -3.03 4.04
N VAL A 163 18.18 -3.66 5.07
CA VAL A 163 18.90 -2.95 6.15
C VAL A 163 20.15 -2.27 5.60
N SER A 164 21.00 -2.99 4.85
CA SER A 164 22.21 -2.42 4.26
C SER A 164 21.89 -1.24 3.33
N GLU A 165 20.83 -1.34 2.54
CA GLU A 165 20.41 -0.27 1.63
C GLU A 165 19.84 0.93 2.39
N ALA A 166 19.13 0.71 3.51
CA ALA A 166 18.59 1.79 4.33
C ALA A 166 19.68 2.59 5.08
N PHE A 167 20.78 1.94 5.49
CA PHE A 167 21.85 2.59 6.26
C PHE A 167 22.99 3.13 5.38
N ASP A 168 23.39 2.40 4.34
CA ASP A 168 24.50 2.78 3.47
C ASP A 168 24.29 2.29 2.02
N SER A 169 23.45 3.01 1.32
CA SER A 169 23.18 2.74 -0.11
C SER A 169 24.43 2.97 -0.99
N ALA A 170 25.35 3.87 -0.59
CA ALA A 170 26.55 4.16 -1.35
C ALA A 170 27.53 2.99 -1.31
N TRP A 171 27.76 2.39 -0.14
CA TRP A 171 28.58 1.18 0.01
C TRP A 171 28.02 0.02 -0.81
N LEU A 172 26.70 -0.15 -0.81
CA LEU A 172 26.05 -1.21 -1.56
C LEU A 172 26.19 -1.01 -3.07
N GLN A 173 26.16 0.25 -3.57
CA GLN A 173 26.38 0.58 -4.98
C GLN A 173 27.78 0.24 -5.47
N VAL A 174 28.80 0.42 -4.62
CA VAL A 174 30.19 0.08 -4.97
C VAL A 174 30.36 -1.42 -5.10
N ASN A 175 29.79 -2.21 -4.18
CA ASN A 175 29.96 -3.67 -4.14
C ASN A 175 29.02 -4.43 -5.09
N ALA A 176 27.82 -3.89 -5.36
CA ALA A 176 26.81 -4.54 -6.18
C ALA A 176 25.94 -3.52 -6.92
N ARG A 177 26.43 -3.04 -8.04
CA ARG A 177 25.89 -1.89 -8.81
C ARG A 177 24.37 -1.88 -9.05
N ARG A 178 23.74 -3.06 -9.21
CA ARG A 178 22.30 -3.16 -9.49
C ARG A 178 21.45 -3.51 -8.27
N LEU A 179 22.07 -4.01 -7.20
CA LEU A 179 21.36 -4.51 -6.03
C LEU A 179 20.54 -3.43 -5.29
N PRO A 180 21.08 -2.20 -5.06
CA PRO A 180 20.32 -1.15 -4.40
C PRO A 180 19.06 -0.76 -5.16
N ALA A 181 19.13 -0.65 -6.49
CA ALA A 181 17.97 -0.30 -7.32
C ALA A 181 16.89 -1.41 -7.26
N LEU A 182 17.30 -2.67 -7.24
CA LEU A 182 16.37 -3.81 -7.11
C LEU A 182 15.73 -3.86 -5.72
N LEU A 183 16.50 -3.66 -4.66
CA LEU A 183 15.99 -3.64 -3.28
C LEU A 183 15.06 -2.46 -3.05
N HIS A 184 15.41 -1.29 -3.56
CA HIS A 184 14.54 -0.12 -3.52
C HIS A 184 13.24 -0.34 -4.29
N GLY A 185 13.31 -0.88 -5.50
CA GLY A 185 12.14 -1.24 -6.31
C GLY A 185 11.26 -2.29 -5.64
N LEU A 186 11.87 -3.33 -5.05
CA LEU A 186 11.15 -4.34 -4.27
C LEU A 186 10.43 -3.70 -3.08
N PHE A 187 11.11 -2.84 -2.33
CA PHE A 187 10.53 -2.14 -1.19
C PHE A 187 9.33 -1.29 -1.59
N LEU A 188 9.45 -0.50 -2.67
CA LEU A 188 8.34 0.29 -3.22
C LEU A 188 7.18 -0.58 -3.68
N ALA A 189 7.45 -1.70 -4.34
CA ALA A 189 6.41 -2.63 -4.78
C ALA A 189 5.66 -3.25 -3.59
N LEU A 190 6.37 -3.65 -2.53
CA LEU A 190 5.75 -4.15 -1.31
C LEU A 190 4.92 -3.07 -0.59
N LEU A 191 5.39 -1.83 -0.61
CA LEU A 191 4.69 -0.70 -0.01
C LEU A 191 3.38 -0.37 -0.74
N VAL A 192 3.40 -0.41 -2.08
CA VAL A 192 2.20 -0.18 -2.92
C VAL A 192 1.21 -1.34 -2.81
N LEU A 193 1.70 -2.57 -2.60
CA LEU A 193 0.86 -3.76 -2.52
C LEU A 193 0.13 -3.88 -1.18
N ASN A 194 0.69 -3.31 -0.10
CA ASN A 194 0.21 -3.44 1.28
C ASN A 194 -0.68 -2.29 1.71
#